data_e797063148da18c4662674ea127166d8
#
_entry.id   e797063148da18c4662674ea127166d8
#
_cell.length_a   1.000
_cell.length_b   1.000
_cell.length_c   1.000
_cell.angle_alpha   90.00
_cell.angle_beta   90.00
_cell.angle_gamma   90.00
#
_symmetry.space_group_name_H-M   'P 1'
#
loop_
_entity.id
_entity.type
_entity.pdbx_description
1 polymer ?
#
loop_
_entity_poly.entity_id
_entity_poly.type
_entity_poly.pdbx_seq_one_letter_code
_entity_poly.pdbx_strand_id
1 'polypeptide(L)'
;MNALVSLCMLAALAATGESLSCTKCMSLSGPSCTGASVTCPSDNACATAYSVTVVDGAISPVFTKDCAPRSQCNVTGSITFLYGKVKIATACCETDDCNSTVPALPSDTLQPNGLTCRTCASDESLSCYTADTMQCWGAENKCLRLQKKITGYLYVQEAIRGCATESVCSVLGNQQSSFGGLNIDMKVFCSNGSLGLNSGFHFSSIISLVLMTFLFL
;
A
#
# COMPACT_ATOMS: atom_id res chain seq x y z
N MET A 1 6.49 43.44 -33.00
CA MET A 1 7.19 42.21 -32.54
C MET A 1 6.90 41.85 -31.09
N ASN A 2 6.25 42.70 -30.30
CA ASN A 2 6.02 42.49 -28.87
C ASN A 2 4.68 41.82 -28.49
N ALA A 3 3.66 41.90 -29.39
CA ALA A 3 2.34 41.30 -29.07
C ALA A 3 2.31 39.77 -29.21
N LEU A 4 3.05 39.22 -30.18
CA LEU A 4 3.14 37.77 -30.37
C LEU A 4 3.90 37.07 -29.24
N VAL A 5 4.98 37.67 -28.72
CA VAL A 5 5.75 37.13 -27.59
C VAL A 5 4.92 37.17 -26.31
N SER A 6 4.10 38.24 -26.11
CA SER A 6 3.21 38.33 -24.95
C SER A 6 2.09 37.28 -24.99
N LEU A 7 1.56 36.97 -26.18
CA LEU A 7 0.51 35.95 -26.36
C LEU A 7 1.05 34.54 -26.13
N CYS A 8 2.30 34.25 -26.54
CA CYS A 8 2.97 32.96 -26.23
C CYS A 8 3.29 32.82 -24.78
N MET A 9 3.64 33.86 -24.05
CA MET A 9 3.88 33.82 -22.61
C MET A 9 2.59 33.59 -21.81
N LEU A 10 1.46 34.15 -22.23
CA LEU A 10 0.15 33.90 -21.61
C LEU A 10 -0.37 32.49 -21.87
N ALA A 11 -0.09 31.89 -23.02
CA ALA A 11 -0.47 30.51 -23.32
C ALA A 11 0.38 29.49 -22.54
N ALA A 12 1.64 29.82 -22.22
CA ALA A 12 2.49 28.96 -21.40
C ALA A 12 2.09 28.93 -19.91
N LEU A 13 1.38 29.94 -19.41
CA LEU A 13 0.87 29.98 -18.02
C LEU A 13 -0.48 29.28 -17.86
N ALA A 14 -1.14 28.88 -18.95
CA ALA A 14 -2.42 28.15 -18.92
C ALA A 14 -2.27 26.64 -18.91
N ALA A 15 -1.06 26.11 -18.84
CA ALA A 15 -0.83 24.70 -18.48
C ALA A 15 -0.96 24.52 -16.96
N THR A 16 -2.10 24.92 -16.41
CA THR A 16 -2.52 24.47 -15.08
C THR A 16 -2.80 22.98 -15.20
N GLY A 17 -1.88 22.16 -14.73
CA GLY A 17 -2.14 20.73 -14.60
C GLY A 17 -3.47 20.57 -13.88
N GLU A 18 -4.48 20.03 -14.56
CA GLU A 18 -5.78 19.79 -13.98
C GLU A 18 -5.57 18.83 -12.80
N SER A 19 -5.81 19.33 -11.58
CA SER A 19 -5.79 18.49 -10.40
C SER A 19 -7.13 17.77 -10.32
N LEU A 20 -7.09 16.43 -10.31
CA LEU A 20 -8.28 15.59 -10.17
C LEU A 20 -8.93 15.79 -8.80
N SER A 21 -10.24 15.71 -8.78
CA SER A 21 -11.04 15.56 -7.57
C SER A 21 -11.41 14.09 -7.39
N CYS A 22 -11.15 13.50 -6.23
CA CYS A 22 -11.40 12.08 -5.98
C CYS A 22 -12.22 11.88 -4.71
N THR A 23 -13.12 10.90 -4.74
CA THR A 23 -13.85 10.50 -3.53
C THR A 23 -12.89 9.93 -2.50
N LYS A 24 -12.94 10.43 -1.24
CA LYS A 24 -12.15 9.93 -0.12
C LYS A 24 -13.04 9.20 0.87
N CYS A 25 -12.84 7.90 1.04
CA CYS A 25 -13.60 7.08 1.98
C CYS A 25 -12.91 5.77 2.33
N MET A 26 -13.37 5.11 3.41
CA MET A 26 -12.93 3.79 3.83
C MET A 26 -14.11 2.96 4.32
N SER A 27 -14.06 1.65 4.10
CA SER A 27 -14.97 0.64 4.64
C SER A 27 -14.18 -0.55 5.18
N LEU A 28 -14.55 -1.04 6.34
CA LEU A 28 -14.00 -2.24 7.00
C LEU A 28 -14.94 -3.45 6.89
N SER A 29 -16.10 -3.28 6.24
CA SER A 29 -17.15 -4.31 6.22
C SER A 29 -17.50 -4.81 4.82
N GLY A 30 -16.98 -4.19 3.76
CA GLY A 30 -17.33 -4.61 2.40
C GLY A 30 -16.66 -3.75 1.31
N PRO A 31 -16.81 -4.16 0.05
CA PRO A 31 -16.09 -3.59 -1.08
C PRO A 31 -16.76 -2.31 -1.64
N SER A 32 -17.30 -1.46 -0.78
CA SER A 32 -17.85 -0.17 -1.17
C SER A 32 -17.79 0.84 -0.02
N CYS A 33 -17.61 2.11 -0.34
CA CYS A 33 -17.71 3.21 0.59
C CYS A 33 -18.17 4.48 -0.12
N THR A 34 -18.69 5.44 0.66
CA THR A 34 -19.06 6.78 0.22
C THR A 34 -18.36 7.81 1.07
N GLY A 35 -17.96 8.92 0.49
CA GLY A 35 -17.23 9.98 1.20
C GLY A 35 -17.23 11.30 0.44
N ALA A 36 -16.49 12.27 0.97
CA ALA A 36 -16.33 13.58 0.35
C ALA A 36 -15.38 13.52 -0.84
N SER A 37 -15.59 14.40 -1.80
CA SER A 37 -14.63 14.67 -2.87
C SER A 37 -13.48 15.54 -2.31
N VAL A 38 -12.25 15.18 -2.65
CA VAL A 38 -11.04 15.91 -2.27
C VAL A 38 -10.20 16.18 -3.51
N THR A 39 -9.57 17.35 -3.57
CA THR A 39 -8.65 17.69 -4.65
C THR A 39 -7.32 16.97 -4.47
N CYS A 40 -6.89 16.23 -5.48
CA CYS A 40 -5.64 15.48 -5.46
C CYS A 40 -4.43 16.36 -5.82
N PRO A 41 -3.24 16.03 -5.28
CA PRO A 41 -1.99 16.57 -5.83
C PRO A 41 -1.85 16.27 -7.33
N SER A 42 -1.11 17.12 -8.05
CA SER A 42 -0.70 16.81 -9.43
C SER A 42 -0.01 15.45 -9.49
N ASP A 43 -0.11 14.73 -10.59
CA ASP A 43 0.44 13.39 -10.81
C ASP A 43 -0.26 12.23 -10.06
N ASN A 44 -1.32 12.52 -9.29
CA ASN A 44 -2.15 11.49 -8.68
C ASN A 44 -3.33 11.11 -9.61
N ALA A 45 -3.88 9.93 -9.36
CA ALA A 45 -5.11 9.44 -9.94
C ALA A 45 -6.13 9.13 -8.83
N CYS A 46 -7.40 9.01 -9.17
CA CYS A 46 -8.40 8.47 -8.25
C CYS A 46 -8.20 6.96 -8.16
N ALA A 47 -7.86 6.48 -6.98
CA ALA A 47 -7.56 5.08 -6.73
C ALA A 47 -8.60 4.42 -5.84
N THR A 48 -8.91 3.19 -6.17
CA THR A 48 -9.62 2.24 -5.32
C THR A 48 -8.64 1.16 -4.91
N ALA A 49 -8.49 0.92 -3.60
CA ALA A 49 -7.70 -0.18 -3.07
C ALA A 49 -8.63 -1.13 -2.30
N TYR A 50 -8.48 -2.42 -2.54
CA TYR A 50 -9.15 -3.47 -1.81
C TYR A 50 -8.12 -4.45 -1.26
N SER A 51 -8.23 -4.76 0.01
CA SER A 51 -7.39 -5.76 0.65
C SER A 51 -8.21 -6.69 1.52
N VAL A 52 -7.69 -7.89 1.69
CA VAL A 52 -8.19 -8.86 2.66
C VAL A 52 -7.01 -9.39 3.45
N THR A 53 -7.11 -9.24 4.75
CA THR A 53 -6.18 -9.80 5.72
C THR A 53 -6.82 -11.04 6.34
N VAL A 54 -6.04 -12.10 6.44
CA VAL A 54 -6.41 -13.32 7.17
C VAL A 54 -5.34 -13.55 8.22
N VAL A 55 -5.71 -13.54 9.50
CA VAL A 55 -4.83 -13.86 10.64
C VAL A 55 -5.55 -14.86 11.51
N ASP A 56 -4.92 -16.00 11.78
CA ASP A 56 -5.47 -17.10 12.59
C ASP A 56 -6.91 -17.50 12.20
N GLY A 57 -7.24 -17.36 10.91
CA GLY A 57 -8.56 -17.65 10.35
C GLY A 57 -9.57 -16.51 10.42
N ALA A 58 -9.29 -15.42 11.12
CA ALA A 58 -10.10 -14.20 11.09
C ALA A 58 -9.87 -13.45 9.76
N ILE A 59 -10.95 -13.02 9.13
CA ILE A 59 -10.93 -12.34 7.84
C ILE A 59 -11.32 -10.87 8.01
N SER A 60 -10.46 -9.97 7.59
CA SER A 60 -10.66 -8.53 7.68
C SER A 60 -10.51 -7.87 6.31
N PRO A 61 -11.63 -7.54 5.66
CA PRO A 61 -11.61 -6.78 4.42
C PRO A 61 -11.42 -5.29 4.71
N VAL A 62 -10.69 -4.61 3.83
CA VAL A 62 -10.57 -3.15 3.81
C VAL A 62 -10.75 -2.66 2.40
N PHE A 63 -11.62 -1.70 2.25
CA PHE A 63 -11.88 -1.02 0.99
C PHE A 63 -11.65 0.47 1.18
N THR A 64 -10.86 1.09 0.31
CA THR A 64 -10.57 2.52 0.36
C THR A 64 -10.64 3.16 -1.01
N LYS A 65 -11.07 4.41 -1.04
CA LYS A 65 -10.91 5.30 -2.18
C LYS A 65 -10.18 6.54 -1.70
N ASP A 66 -9.20 7.00 -2.46
CA ASP A 66 -8.44 8.23 -2.20
C ASP A 66 -7.62 8.61 -3.44
N CYS A 67 -6.92 9.73 -3.36
CA CYS A 67 -5.86 10.07 -4.31
C CYS A 67 -4.65 9.14 -4.13
N ALA A 68 -4.10 8.63 -5.21
CA ALA A 68 -2.87 7.85 -5.16
C ALA A 68 -1.93 8.20 -6.30
N PRO A 69 -0.60 8.15 -6.08
CA PRO A 69 0.36 8.26 -7.15
C PRO A 69 0.11 7.20 -8.24
N ARG A 70 0.29 7.58 -9.50
CA ARG A 70 0.06 6.66 -10.65
C ARG A 70 0.89 5.37 -10.56
N SER A 71 2.04 5.39 -9.87
CA SER A 71 2.86 4.20 -9.64
C SER A 71 2.20 3.13 -8.76
N GLN A 72 1.13 3.48 -8.05
CA GLN A 72 0.36 2.57 -7.20
C GLN A 72 -0.91 2.05 -7.87
N CYS A 73 -1.13 2.43 -9.12
CA CYS A 73 -2.26 1.96 -9.90
C CYS A 73 -2.02 0.53 -10.42
N ASN A 74 -3.10 -0.26 -10.45
CA ASN A 74 -3.10 -1.63 -10.97
C ASN A 74 -2.08 -2.57 -10.28
N VAL A 75 -1.78 -2.29 -9.03
CA VAL A 75 -0.95 -3.18 -8.21
C VAL A 75 -1.81 -4.32 -7.69
N THR A 76 -1.33 -5.56 -7.85
CA THR A 76 -1.96 -6.75 -7.31
C THR A 76 -0.88 -7.62 -6.69
N GLY A 77 -1.10 -8.08 -5.45
CA GLY A 77 -0.12 -8.94 -4.81
C GLY A 77 -0.52 -9.41 -3.42
N SER A 78 0.41 -10.10 -2.78
CA SER A 78 0.21 -10.66 -1.44
C SER A 78 1.46 -10.60 -0.58
N ILE A 79 1.23 -10.71 0.72
CA ILE A 79 2.23 -10.93 1.76
C ILE A 79 1.77 -12.14 2.56
N THR A 80 2.65 -13.11 2.76
CA THR A 80 2.43 -14.25 3.67
C THR A 80 3.44 -14.20 4.80
N PHE A 81 2.98 -14.34 6.03
CA PHE A 81 3.80 -14.34 7.24
C PHE A 81 3.32 -15.43 8.21
N LEU A 82 3.99 -15.58 9.36
CA LEU A 82 3.85 -16.73 10.26
C LEU A 82 2.40 -17.12 10.60
N TYR A 83 1.54 -16.13 10.88
CA TYR A 83 0.17 -16.37 11.33
C TYR A 83 -0.90 -15.91 10.32
N GLY A 84 -0.49 -15.40 9.17
CA GLY A 84 -1.48 -14.84 8.26
C GLY A 84 -1.02 -14.48 6.86
N LYS A 85 -1.97 -13.94 6.13
CA LYS A 85 -1.78 -13.51 4.75
C LYS A 85 -2.55 -12.22 4.49
N VAL A 86 -1.94 -11.34 3.71
CA VAL A 86 -2.59 -10.17 3.13
C VAL A 86 -2.64 -10.32 1.64
N LYS A 87 -3.79 -10.05 1.07
CA LYS A 87 -3.96 -9.83 -0.36
C LYS A 87 -4.35 -8.39 -0.59
N ILE A 88 -3.79 -7.76 -1.59
CA ILE A 88 -4.10 -6.39 -1.97
C ILE A 88 -4.22 -6.26 -3.48
N ALA A 89 -5.16 -5.42 -3.90
CA ALA A 89 -5.27 -5.00 -5.28
C ALA A 89 -5.70 -3.54 -5.34
N THR A 90 -5.22 -2.81 -6.36
CA THR A 90 -5.57 -1.42 -6.63
C THR A 90 -6.04 -1.26 -8.07
N ALA A 91 -6.96 -0.32 -8.27
CA ALA A 91 -7.40 0.14 -9.60
C ALA A 91 -7.49 1.66 -9.58
N CYS A 92 -7.15 2.31 -10.69
CA CYS A 92 -7.23 3.76 -10.80
C CYS A 92 -8.12 4.18 -11.97
N CYS A 93 -8.55 5.44 -11.91
CA CYS A 93 -9.20 6.14 -12.99
C CYS A 93 -8.79 7.63 -12.99
N GLU A 94 -8.98 8.33 -14.11
CA GLU A 94 -8.37 9.63 -14.39
C GLU A 94 -9.40 10.73 -14.72
N THR A 95 -10.60 10.61 -14.18
CA THR A 95 -11.63 11.64 -14.28
C THR A 95 -12.12 12.00 -12.88
N ASP A 96 -12.66 13.20 -12.70
CA ASP A 96 -13.16 13.67 -11.42
C ASP A 96 -14.19 12.69 -10.84
N ASP A 97 -14.01 12.36 -9.56
CA ASP A 97 -14.86 11.46 -8.77
C ASP A 97 -15.19 10.13 -9.48
N CYS A 98 -14.32 9.70 -10.37
CA CYS A 98 -14.53 8.46 -11.10
C CYS A 98 -14.58 7.25 -10.15
N ASN A 99 -15.38 6.29 -10.53
CA ASN A 99 -15.61 5.09 -9.75
C ASN A 99 -14.96 3.88 -10.45
N SER A 100 -13.71 3.62 -10.13
CA SER A 100 -13.07 2.39 -10.59
C SER A 100 -13.79 1.16 -10.03
N THR A 101 -13.81 0.09 -10.80
CA THR A 101 -14.35 -1.19 -10.34
C THR A 101 -13.57 -1.72 -9.14
N VAL A 102 -14.21 -2.54 -8.30
CA VAL A 102 -13.52 -3.24 -7.21
C VAL A 102 -12.40 -4.09 -7.81
N PRO A 103 -11.14 -3.84 -7.45
CA PRO A 103 -10.03 -4.59 -8.03
C PRO A 103 -10.03 -6.04 -7.56
N ALA A 104 -9.72 -6.97 -8.48
CA ALA A 104 -9.66 -8.38 -8.18
C ALA A 104 -8.41 -8.72 -7.37
N LEU A 105 -8.60 -9.37 -6.22
CA LEU A 105 -7.50 -9.88 -5.40
C LEU A 105 -6.79 -11.04 -6.10
N PRO A 106 -5.48 -11.25 -5.83
CA PRO A 106 -4.76 -12.39 -6.37
C PRO A 106 -5.36 -13.70 -5.88
N SER A 107 -5.42 -14.70 -6.75
CA SER A 107 -5.82 -16.05 -6.39
C SER A 107 -4.79 -16.71 -5.47
N ASP A 108 -5.25 -17.63 -4.62
CA ASP A 108 -4.35 -18.46 -3.83
C ASP A 108 -3.69 -19.51 -4.71
N THR A 109 -2.40 -19.63 -4.58
CA THR A 109 -1.61 -20.68 -5.22
C THR A 109 -1.00 -21.54 -4.13
N LEU A 110 -1.22 -22.84 -4.20
CA LEU A 110 -0.68 -23.83 -3.26
C LEU A 110 0.62 -24.49 -3.77
N GLN A 111 1.27 -23.88 -4.74
CA GLN A 111 2.55 -24.38 -5.27
C GLN A 111 3.72 -23.60 -4.70
N PRO A 112 4.65 -24.25 -3.96
CA PRO A 112 5.89 -23.63 -3.56
C PRO A 112 6.68 -23.14 -4.79
N ASN A 113 7.30 -21.96 -4.67
CA ASN A 113 8.11 -21.40 -5.76
C ASN A 113 9.61 -21.58 -5.58
N GLY A 114 10.01 -22.33 -4.54
CA GLY A 114 11.42 -22.61 -4.23
C GLY A 114 12.12 -21.54 -3.39
N LEU A 115 11.50 -20.37 -3.17
CA LEU A 115 12.04 -19.36 -2.27
C LEU A 115 11.72 -19.71 -0.83
N THR A 116 12.72 -19.58 0.05
CA THR A 116 12.56 -19.72 1.52
C THR A 116 12.96 -18.42 2.20
N CYS A 117 12.09 -17.89 3.04
CA CYS A 117 12.31 -16.66 3.76
C CYS A 117 12.28 -16.90 5.28
N ARG A 118 13.00 -16.08 6.04
CA ARG A 118 12.81 -16.04 7.50
C ARG A 118 11.42 -15.55 7.82
N THR A 119 10.80 -16.13 8.85
CA THR A 119 9.45 -15.77 9.30
C THR A 119 9.42 -15.55 10.79
N CYS A 120 8.87 -14.43 11.19
CA CYS A 120 8.54 -14.11 12.59
C CYS A 120 7.53 -12.95 12.63
N ALA A 121 6.87 -12.80 13.77
CA ALA A 121 6.05 -11.65 14.09
C ALA A 121 6.32 -11.19 15.52
N SER A 122 6.20 -9.90 15.77
CA SER A 122 6.26 -9.27 17.08
C SER A 122 5.30 -8.09 17.09
N ASP A 123 4.50 -7.97 18.12
CA ASP A 123 3.53 -6.91 18.39
C ASP A 123 4.01 -5.90 19.46
N GLU A 124 5.20 -6.11 19.97
CA GLU A 124 5.80 -5.26 21.01
C GLU A 124 7.11 -4.58 20.58
N SER A 125 7.65 -4.94 19.41
CA SER A 125 8.98 -4.50 18.96
C SER A 125 9.03 -4.24 17.46
N LEU A 126 9.87 -3.28 17.06
CA LEU A 126 10.22 -3.03 15.65
C LEU A 126 11.19 -4.07 15.07
N SER A 127 11.49 -5.12 15.81
CA SER A 127 12.35 -6.21 15.32
C SER A 127 11.88 -7.55 15.87
N CYS A 128 11.91 -8.56 15.03
CA CYS A 128 11.79 -9.94 15.43
C CYS A 128 12.97 -10.75 14.88
N TYR A 129 13.49 -11.65 15.70
CA TYR A 129 14.59 -12.52 15.34
C TYR A 129 14.22 -13.98 15.61
N THR A 130 14.39 -14.80 14.58
CA THR A 130 14.18 -16.24 14.68
C THR A 130 15.06 -16.94 13.66
N ALA A 131 15.35 -18.21 13.91
CA ALA A 131 15.93 -19.11 12.93
C ALA A 131 14.86 -19.71 12.00
N ASP A 132 13.58 -19.54 12.34
CA ASP A 132 12.48 -20.16 11.61
C ASP A 132 12.39 -19.59 10.18
N THR A 133 12.01 -20.45 9.28
CA THR A 133 11.83 -20.14 7.88
C THR A 133 10.50 -20.68 7.37
N MET A 134 9.98 -20.05 6.35
CA MET A 134 8.81 -20.49 5.61
C MET A 134 9.09 -20.58 4.12
N GLN A 135 8.42 -21.48 3.44
CA GLN A 135 8.43 -21.53 1.98
C GLN A 135 7.48 -20.47 1.42
N CYS A 136 7.89 -19.82 0.34
CA CYS A 136 7.06 -18.89 -0.38
C CYS A 136 6.27 -19.59 -1.49
N TRP A 137 5.10 -19.02 -1.85
CA TRP A 137 4.13 -19.65 -2.72
C TRP A 137 3.82 -18.78 -3.93
N GLY A 138 3.66 -19.39 -5.09
CA GLY A 138 3.22 -18.71 -6.31
C GLY A 138 4.10 -17.52 -6.68
N ALA A 139 3.49 -16.34 -6.77
CA ALA A 139 4.17 -15.09 -7.16
C ALA A 139 4.92 -14.37 -6.03
N GLU A 140 4.95 -14.91 -4.80
CA GLU A 140 5.66 -14.32 -3.67
C GLU A 140 7.17 -14.58 -3.77
N ASN A 141 7.85 -13.86 -4.65
CA ASN A 141 9.25 -14.05 -5.04
C ASN A 141 10.23 -13.15 -4.28
N LYS A 142 9.80 -12.50 -3.21
CA LYS A 142 10.62 -11.65 -2.33
C LYS A 142 10.47 -12.06 -0.88
N CYS A 143 11.56 -11.92 -0.12
CA CYS A 143 11.52 -11.98 1.33
C CYS A 143 11.27 -10.57 1.87
N LEU A 144 10.25 -10.45 2.72
CA LEU A 144 9.79 -9.20 3.33
C LEU A 144 10.28 -9.07 4.77
N ARG A 145 10.65 -7.86 5.15
CA ARG A 145 10.73 -7.36 6.52
C ARG A 145 9.93 -6.08 6.61
N LEU A 146 8.89 -6.07 7.41
CA LEU A 146 8.05 -4.92 7.69
C LEU A 146 8.25 -4.51 9.14
N GLN A 147 8.35 -3.20 9.37
CA GLN A 147 8.36 -2.56 10.69
C GLN A 147 7.28 -1.50 10.68
N LYS A 148 6.43 -1.49 11.70
CA LYS A 148 5.34 -0.53 11.83
C LYS A 148 5.37 0.08 13.23
N LYS A 149 5.32 1.41 13.30
CA LYS A 149 5.23 2.16 14.53
C LYS A 149 4.05 3.11 14.45
N ILE A 150 3.17 3.04 15.42
CA ILE A 150 2.06 3.97 15.59
C ILE A 150 2.29 4.76 16.86
N THR A 151 2.06 6.06 16.78
CA THR A 151 2.18 7.01 17.90
C THR A 151 1.01 7.99 17.88
N GLY A 152 0.69 8.54 19.04
CA GLY A 152 -0.44 9.44 19.27
C GLY A 152 -1.12 9.02 20.56
N TYR A 153 -2.44 8.91 20.55
CA TYR A 153 -3.19 8.40 21.72
C TYR A 153 -3.06 6.85 21.85
N LEU A 154 -2.53 6.17 20.86
CA LEU A 154 -2.18 4.76 20.87
C LEU A 154 -0.70 4.61 20.52
N TYR A 155 0.00 3.70 21.20
CA TYR A 155 1.38 3.34 20.91
C TYR A 155 1.48 1.87 20.56
N VAL A 156 1.91 1.56 19.33
CA VAL A 156 2.11 0.19 18.85
C VAL A 156 3.43 0.11 18.11
N GLN A 157 4.15 -0.97 18.33
CA GLN A 157 5.32 -1.37 17.55
C GLN A 157 5.10 -2.79 17.05
N GLU A 158 5.30 -3.00 15.77
CA GLU A 158 5.12 -4.31 15.15
C GLU A 158 6.27 -4.59 14.17
N ALA A 159 6.69 -5.81 14.12
CA ALA A 159 7.63 -6.32 13.13
C ALA A 159 7.14 -7.64 12.56
N ILE A 160 7.18 -7.77 11.24
CA ILE A 160 6.80 -8.98 10.52
C ILE A 160 7.91 -9.35 9.54
N ARG A 161 8.15 -10.66 9.40
CA ARG A 161 8.97 -11.23 8.33
C ARG A 161 8.21 -12.35 7.64
N GLY A 162 8.38 -12.45 6.32
CA GLY A 162 7.71 -13.47 5.52
C GLY A 162 8.01 -13.33 4.03
N CYS A 163 7.09 -13.80 3.22
CA CYS A 163 7.14 -13.74 1.77
C CYS A 163 6.26 -12.61 1.23
N ALA A 164 6.62 -12.03 0.10
CA ALA A 164 5.81 -11.02 -0.58
C ALA A 164 5.96 -11.11 -2.10
N THR A 165 4.98 -10.60 -2.83
CA THR A 165 5.11 -10.37 -4.26
C THR A 165 5.98 -9.15 -4.54
N GLU A 166 6.68 -9.14 -5.67
CA GLU A 166 7.50 -8.01 -6.10
C GLU A 166 6.68 -6.73 -6.32
N SER A 167 5.47 -6.85 -6.83
CA SER A 167 4.53 -5.75 -7.02
C SER A 167 4.22 -5.01 -5.72
N VAL A 168 4.00 -5.74 -4.63
CA VAL A 168 3.79 -5.17 -3.31
C VAL A 168 5.07 -4.52 -2.78
N CYS A 169 6.21 -5.19 -2.92
CA CYS A 169 7.50 -4.66 -2.52
C CYS A 169 7.88 -3.35 -3.21
N SER A 170 7.55 -3.20 -4.49
CA SER A 170 7.86 -2.00 -5.28
C SER A 170 7.08 -0.77 -4.83
N VAL A 171 5.89 -0.95 -4.23
CA VAL A 171 5.02 0.18 -3.82
C VAL A 171 5.00 0.43 -2.32
N LEU A 172 5.39 -0.54 -1.49
CA LEU A 172 5.33 -0.39 -0.05
C LEU A 172 6.49 0.42 0.50
N GLY A 173 7.57 0.63 0.09
CA GLY A 173 8.69 1.43 0.60
C GLY A 173 8.55 1.93 2.05
N ASN A 174 9.29 2.97 2.39
CA ASN A 174 9.13 3.65 3.68
C ASN A 174 7.98 4.65 3.58
N GLN A 175 7.02 4.55 4.47
CA GLN A 175 5.81 5.36 4.45
C GLN A 175 5.55 6.02 5.80
N GLN A 176 5.14 7.28 5.76
CA GLN A 176 4.65 8.02 6.91
C GLN A 176 3.28 8.58 6.57
N SER A 177 2.32 8.39 7.45
CA SER A 177 0.98 8.92 7.32
C SER A 177 0.42 9.32 8.67
N SER A 178 -0.58 10.21 8.65
CA SER A 178 -1.31 10.63 9.86
C SER A 178 -2.80 10.47 9.59
N PHE A 179 -3.51 9.84 10.52
CA PHE A 179 -4.94 9.63 10.45
C PHE A 179 -5.56 9.67 11.84
N GLY A 180 -6.63 10.46 12.03
CA GLY A 180 -7.39 10.50 13.27
C GLY A 180 -6.56 10.80 14.54
N GLY A 181 -5.49 11.59 14.43
CA GLY A 181 -4.58 11.88 15.57
C GLY A 181 -3.52 10.79 15.83
N LEU A 182 -3.46 9.76 15.00
CA LEU A 182 -2.38 8.77 14.99
C LEU A 182 -1.34 9.11 13.92
N ASN A 183 -0.06 8.95 14.25
CA ASN A 183 1.04 8.98 13.29
C ASN A 183 1.55 7.56 13.09
N ILE A 184 1.70 7.17 11.83
CA ILE A 184 2.10 5.84 11.42
C ILE A 184 3.38 5.95 10.61
N ASP A 185 4.40 5.27 11.08
CA ASP A 185 5.68 5.10 10.40
C ASP A 185 5.84 3.62 10.04
N MET A 186 5.90 3.31 8.76
CA MET A 186 6.06 1.96 8.23
C MET A 186 7.32 1.89 7.38
N LYS A 187 8.16 0.90 7.63
CA LYS A 187 9.37 0.61 6.87
C LYS A 187 9.30 -0.80 6.32
N VAL A 188 9.44 -0.90 5.01
CA VAL A 188 9.40 -2.18 4.31
C VAL A 188 10.71 -2.40 3.55
N PHE A 189 11.29 -3.57 3.78
CA PHE A 189 12.50 -4.02 3.12
C PHE A 189 12.20 -5.35 2.44
N CYS A 190 12.53 -5.45 1.16
CA CYS A 190 12.39 -6.67 0.40
C CYS A 190 13.74 -7.12 -0.17
N SER A 191 13.94 -8.42 -0.24
CA SER A 191 15.15 -9.04 -0.80
C SER A 191 14.83 -10.30 -1.59
N ASN A 192 15.76 -10.73 -2.42
CA ASN A 192 15.65 -11.98 -3.23
C ASN A 192 16.09 -13.24 -2.46
N GLY A 193 15.94 -13.25 -1.12
CA GLY A 193 16.35 -14.40 -0.28
C GLY A 193 17.78 -14.37 0.21
N SER A 194 18.67 -13.54 -0.33
CA SER A 194 19.97 -13.24 0.23
C SER A 194 19.89 -11.89 0.98
N LEU A 195 20.60 -11.76 2.10
CA LEU A 195 20.64 -10.54 2.93
C LEU A 195 21.20 -9.35 2.14
N GLY A 196 20.34 -8.69 1.37
CA GLY A 196 20.65 -7.49 0.61
C GLY A 196 19.87 -6.30 1.15
N LEU A 197 20.58 -5.30 1.64
CA LEU A 197 20.01 -3.99 2.01
C LEU A 197 19.79 -3.20 0.72
N ASN A 198 18.56 -2.87 0.38
CA ASN A 198 18.28 -1.88 -0.66
C ASN A 198 17.48 -0.71 -0.09
N SER A 199 17.94 0.48 -0.43
CA SER A 199 17.49 1.80 0.02
C SER A 199 16.11 2.16 -0.54
N GLY A 200 15.27 2.76 0.33
CA GLY A 200 13.89 3.08 0.05
C GLY A 200 13.66 4.39 -0.70
N PHE A 201 12.52 4.47 -1.34
CA PHE A 201 11.91 5.69 -1.86
C PHE A 201 10.77 6.15 -0.95
N HIS A 202 10.61 7.46 -0.80
CA HIS A 202 9.53 8.06 0.00
C HIS A 202 8.30 8.31 -0.88
N PHE A 203 7.18 7.66 -0.56
CA PHE A 203 5.89 7.98 -1.14
C PHE A 203 4.79 7.93 -0.07
N SER A 204 3.90 8.92 -0.05
CA SER A 204 2.64 8.88 0.68
C SER A 204 1.64 8.01 -0.13
N SER A 205 1.02 7.02 0.50
CA SER A 205 0.38 5.94 -0.24
C SER A 205 -0.97 5.52 0.35
N ILE A 206 -1.96 5.33 -0.52
CA ILE A 206 -3.25 4.71 -0.19
C ILE A 206 -3.08 3.28 0.35
N ILE A 207 -2.05 2.57 -0.08
CA ILE A 207 -1.70 1.23 0.38
C ILE A 207 -1.31 1.23 1.86
N SER A 208 -0.70 2.32 2.35
CA SER A 208 -0.40 2.51 3.77
C SER A 208 -1.67 2.47 4.63
N LEU A 209 -2.74 3.09 4.16
CA LEU A 209 -4.01 3.13 4.85
C LEU A 209 -4.64 1.74 4.95
N VAL A 210 -4.53 0.95 3.90
CA VAL A 210 -5.02 -0.43 3.82
C VAL A 210 -4.26 -1.35 4.79
N LEU A 211 -2.95 -1.19 4.91
CA LEU A 211 -2.13 -1.98 5.85
C LEU A 211 -2.29 -1.53 7.31
N MET A 212 -2.93 -0.38 7.57
CA MET A 212 -3.26 0.06 8.93
C MET A 212 -4.19 -0.89 9.67
N THR A 213 -5.09 -1.54 8.98
CA THR A 213 -6.15 -2.34 9.59
C THR A 213 -5.69 -3.66 10.18
N PHE A 214 -4.43 -4.04 10.00
CA PHE A 214 -3.81 -5.18 10.70
C PHE A 214 -3.80 -5.04 12.22
N LEU A 215 -4.06 -3.86 12.77
CA LEU A 215 -3.87 -3.58 14.19
C LEU A 215 -5.11 -3.70 15.06
N PHE A 216 -6.28 -3.86 14.46
CA PHE A 216 -7.52 -3.86 15.22
C PHE A 216 -8.18 -5.25 15.26
N LEU A 217 -7.39 -6.27 14.98
CA LEU A 217 -7.72 -7.68 15.15
C LEU A 217 -6.79 -8.34 16.15
#